data_08f1a202550925cb233f0676cc54395b
#
_entry.id   08f1a202550925cb233f0676cc54395b
#
_cell.length_a   1.000
_cell.length_b   1.000
_cell.length_c   1.000
_cell.angle_alpha   90.00
_cell.angle_beta   90.00
_cell.angle_gamma   90.00
#
_symmetry.space_group_name_H-M   'P 1'
#
loop_
_entity.id
_entity.type
_entity.pdbx_description
1 polymer ?
#
loop_
_entity_poly.entity_id
_entity_poly.type
_entity_poly.pdbx_seq_one_letter_code
_entity_poly.pdbx_strand_id
1 'polypeptide(L)'
;YIAWVFRRQESFHVSEADYPNLGRDPKRLVVCFSRMGYTKRVALEEADRTGACFCQLRARERTAGTLGFWWCGRFGMHRWAMPVEDTGLDLRQFDHVTLCSPIWVFQLSAPMRSFCESARGQIREADYLLVHHQKFPYWNAADEMDRLLDLAHSPAVSLCCREGRYLSRQERA
;
A
#
# COMPACT_ATOMS: atom_id res chain seq x y z
N TYR A 1 19.47 -13.80 -6.09
CA TYR A 1 18.06 -14.15 -6.41
C TYR A 1 17.11 -13.00 -6.06
N ILE A 2 17.08 -12.56 -4.81
CA ILE A 2 16.19 -11.46 -4.36
C ILE A 2 16.41 -10.18 -5.16
N ALA A 3 17.67 -9.77 -5.36
CA ALA A 3 18.01 -8.59 -6.15
C ALA A 3 17.57 -8.73 -7.62
N TRP A 4 17.59 -9.92 -8.18
CA TRP A 4 17.14 -10.15 -9.55
C TRP A 4 15.61 -10.07 -9.69
N VAL A 5 14.88 -10.66 -8.75
CA VAL A 5 13.40 -10.62 -8.72
C VAL A 5 12.90 -9.18 -8.58
N PHE A 6 13.54 -8.37 -7.72
CA PHE A 6 13.11 -7.00 -7.46
C PHE A 6 13.68 -5.95 -8.44
N ARG A 7 14.59 -6.33 -9.35
CA ARG A 7 15.06 -5.45 -10.43
C ARG A 7 14.00 -5.17 -11.48
N ARG A 8 13.04 -6.07 -11.65
CA ARG A 8 11.94 -5.90 -12.61
C ARG A 8 10.88 -5.01 -11.98
N GLN A 9 10.79 -3.79 -12.48
CA GLN A 9 9.68 -2.91 -12.13
C GLN A 9 8.50 -3.19 -13.07
N GLU A 10 7.28 -3.09 -12.50
CA GLU A 10 6.03 -3.26 -13.24
C GLU A 10 5.95 -4.55 -14.06
N SER A 11 6.51 -5.61 -13.49
CA SER A 11 6.44 -6.95 -14.11
C SER A 11 5.02 -7.50 -14.16
N PHE A 12 4.09 -6.90 -13.42
CA PHE A 12 2.69 -7.31 -13.33
C PHE A 12 1.78 -6.11 -13.65
N HIS A 13 1.31 -6.06 -14.89
CA HIS A 13 0.40 -5.01 -15.33
C HIS A 13 -1.03 -5.32 -14.92
N VAL A 14 -1.65 -4.39 -14.19
CA VAL A 14 -3.04 -4.46 -13.77
C VAL A 14 -3.74 -3.17 -14.20
N SER A 15 -4.87 -3.30 -14.90
CA SER A 15 -5.67 -2.18 -15.36
C SER A 15 -6.90 -1.97 -14.49
N GLU A 16 -7.21 -0.73 -14.17
CA GLU A 16 -8.47 -0.37 -13.49
C GLU A 16 -9.71 -0.74 -14.31
N ALA A 17 -9.57 -0.79 -15.64
CA ALA A 17 -10.65 -1.17 -16.55
C ALA A 17 -11.16 -2.60 -16.35
N ASP A 18 -10.34 -3.49 -15.74
CA ASP A 18 -10.73 -4.87 -15.44
C ASP A 18 -11.59 -4.97 -14.15
N TYR A 19 -11.83 -3.85 -13.48
CA TYR A 19 -12.56 -3.78 -12.20
C TYR A 19 -13.77 -2.84 -12.33
N PRO A 20 -14.95 -3.37 -12.69
CA PRO A 20 -16.11 -2.54 -13.08
C PRO A 20 -16.84 -1.88 -11.91
N ASN A 21 -16.57 -2.29 -10.66
CA ASN A 21 -17.32 -1.80 -9.50
C ASN A 21 -16.66 -0.62 -8.77
N LEU A 22 -15.53 -0.14 -9.26
CA LEU A 22 -14.80 0.99 -8.64
C LEU A 22 -15.70 2.23 -8.56
N GLY A 23 -15.72 2.86 -7.37
CA GLY A 23 -16.43 4.11 -7.14
C GLY A 23 -17.95 3.98 -6.98
N ARG A 24 -18.50 2.77 -6.89
CA ARG A 24 -19.93 2.57 -6.61
C ARG A 24 -20.33 3.04 -5.21
N ASP A 25 -19.44 2.91 -4.24
CA ASP A 25 -19.58 3.48 -2.91
C ASP A 25 -18.61 4.66 -2.74
N PRO A 26 -19.09 5.92 -2.92
CA PRO A 26 -18.24 7.11 -2.88
C PRO A 26 -17.75 7.45 -1.46
N LYS A 27 -18.23 6.75 -0.43
CA LYS A 27 -17.81 6.93 0.97
C LYS A 27 -16.66 6.02 1.38
N ARG A 28 -16.25 5.11 0.50
CA ARG A 28 -15.10 4.23 0.71
C ARG A 28 -13.97 4.59 -0.25
N LEU A 29 -12.75 4.53 0.25
CA LEU A 29 -11.54 4.79 -0.52
C LEU A 29 -10.52 3.69 -0.28
N VAL A 30 -9.90 3.20 -1.35
CA VAL A 30 -8.72 2.35 -1.29
C VAL A 30 -7.54 3.14 -1.84
N VAL A 31 -6.52 3.33 -1.00
CA VAL A 31 -5.26 3.99 -1.38
C VAL A 31 -4.16 2.96 -1.44
N CYS A 32 -3.39 2.93 -2.50
CA CYS A 32 -2.27 2.01 -2.61
C CYS A 32 -1.00 2.67 -3.12
N PHE A 33 0.13 2.15 -2.67
CA PHE A 33 1.40 2.28 -3.37
C PHE A 33 1.81 0.93 -3.91
N SER A 34 2.27 0.86 -5.16
CA SER A 34 2.78 -0.37 -5.76
C SER A 34 3.95 -0.09 -6.67
N ARG A 35 5.05 -0.80 -6.47
CA ARG A 35 6.23 -0.70 -7.33
C ARG A 35 6.19 -1.73 -8.47
N MET A 36 5.72 -2.94 -8.20
CA MET A 36 5.76 -4.07 -9.14
C MET A 36 4.39 -4.49 -9.68
N GLY A 37 3.32 -3.87 -9.22
CA GLY A 37 1.95 -4.19 -9.62
C GLY A 37 1.22 -5.16 -8.68
N TYR A 38 1.91 -5.92 -7.83
CA TYR A 38 1.26 -6.91 -6.95
C TYR A 38 0.36 -6.26 -5.90
N THR A 39 0.83 -5.21 -5.23
CA THR A 39 0.02 -4.46 -4.27
C THR A 39 -1.14 -3.75 -4.97
N LYS A 40 -0.93 -3.23 -6.18
CA LYS A 40 -1.99 -2.62 -6.98
C LYS A 40 -3.12 -3.61 -7.29
N ARG A 41 -2.79 -4.87 -7.64
CA ARG A 41 -3.80 -5.90 -7.86
C ARG A 41 -4.64 -6.15 -6.61
N VAL A 42 -3.99 -6.35 -5.45
CA VAL A 42 -4.69 -6.52 -4.17
C VAL A 42 -5.62 -5.34 -3.88
N ALA A 43 -5.13 -4.14 -4.08
CA ALA A 43 -5.90 -2.92 -3.85
C ALA A 43 -7.12 -2.79 -4.79
N LEU A 44 -6.95 -3.12 -6.06
CA LEU A 44 -8.04 -3.10 -7.03
C LEU A 44 -9.07 -4.20 -6.77
N GLU A 45 -8.65 -5.41 -6.39
CA GLU A 45 -9.55 -6.49 -5.98
C GLU A 45 -10.40 -6.07 -4.77
N GLU A 46 -9.78 -5.43 -3.78
CA GLU A 46 -10.49 -4.93 -2.60
C GLU A 46 -11.44 -3.77 -2.94
N ALA A 47 -10.99 -2.82 -3.76
CA ALA A 47 -11.83 -1.71 -4.20
C ALA A 47 -13.04 -2.19 -5.01
N ASP A 48 -12.84 -3.16 -5.90
CA ASP A 48 -13.94 -3.75 -6.69
C ASP A 48 -14.93 -4.51 -5.79
N ARG A 49 -14.41 -5.30 -4.85
CA ARG A 49 -15.22 -6.06 -3.91
C ARG A 49 -16.11 -5.18 -3.02
N THR A 50 -15.60 -4.03 -2.61
CA THR A 50 -16.29 -3.09 -1.71
C THR A 50 -17.02 -1.96 -2.45
N GLY A 51 -16.77 -1.80 -3.73
CA GLY A 51 -17.23 -0.66 -4.52
C GLY A 51 -16.50 0.65 -4.23
N ALA A 52 -15.37 0.61 -3.53
CA ALA A 52 -14.64 1.78 -3.12
C ALA A 52 -14.05 2.57 -4.29
N CYS A 53 -13.84 3.87 -4.08
CA CYS A 53 -12.97 4.68 -4.93
C CYS A 53 -11.53 4.18 -4.82
N PHE A 54 -10.74 4.34 -5.89
CA PHE A 54 -9.36 3.87 -5.94
C PHE A 54 -8.40 5.03 -6.17
N CYS A 55 -7.30 5.05 -5.41
CA CYS A 55 -6.23 6.03 -5.56
C CYS A 55 -4.87 5.34 -5.47
N GLN A 56 -4.06 5.48 -6.51
CA GLN A 56 -2.68 5.03 -6.51
C GLN A 56 -1.72 6.17 -6.18
N LEU A 57 -0.91 6.01 -5.14
CA LEU A 57 0.13 6.95 -4.79
C LEU A 57 1.27 6.91 -5.81
N ARG A 58 1.76 8.08 -6.17
CA ARG A 58 2.93 8.26 -7.04
C ARG A 58 4.07 8.86 -6.25
N ALA A 59 5.18 8.14 -6.15
CA ALA A 59 6.38 8.66 -5.52
C ALA A 59 7.01 9.75 -6.40
N ARG A 60 7.51 10.82 -5.76
CA ARG A 60 8.29 11.87 -6.44
C ARG A 60 9.73 11.44 -6.69
N GLU A 61 10.20 10.46 -5.94
CA GLU A 61 11.53 9.88 -6.09
C GLU A 61 11.54 8.77 -7.15
N ARG A 62 12.72 8.48 -7.66
CA ARG A 62 12.89 7.40 -8.62
C ARG A 62 12.70 6.03 -7.94
N THR A 63 11.68 5.30 -8.35
CA THR A 63 11.42 3.93 -7.89
C THR A 63 11.74 2.88 -8.95
N ALA A 64 12.02 3.31 -10.19
CA ALA A 64 12.20 2.48 -11.37
C ALA A 64 13.59 1.87 -11.49
N GLY A 65 13.65 0.63 -12.01
CA GLY A 65 14.89 -0.05 -12.37
C GLY A 65 15.80 -0.39 -11.20
N THR A 66 17.05 -0.73 -11.49
CA THR A 66 18.05 -1.14 -10.49
C THR A 66 18.37 -0.01 -9.51
N LEU A 67 18.57 1.21 -10.01
CA LEU A 67 18.85 2.37 -9.16
C LEU A 67 17.66 2.70 -8.26
N GLY A 68 16.45 2.63 -8.80
CA GLY A 68 15.23 2.82 -8.00
C GLY A 68 15.07 1.75 -6.91
N PHE A 69 15.42 0.51 -7.20
CA PHE A 69 15.40 -0.57 -6.21
C PHE A 69 16.33 -0.25 -5.02
N TRP A 70 17.59 0.12 -5.28
CA TRP A 70 18.54 0.48 -4.23
C TRP A 70 18.11 1.73 -3.47
N TRP A 71 17.54 2.71 -4.17
CA TRP A 71 17.03 3.94 -3.57
C TRP A 71 15.86 3.67 -2.64
N CYS A 72 14.88 2.87 -3.07
CA CYS A 72 13.78 2.41 -2.22
C CYS A 72 14.28 1.62 -0.99
N GLY A 73 15.26 0.75 -1.19
CA GLY A 73 15.90 0.01 -0.10
C GLY A 73 16.55 0.91 0.94
N ARG A 74 17.23 1.98 0.50
CA ARG A 74 17.83 2.99 1.39
C ARG A 74 16.77 3.69 2.23
N PHE A 75 15.67 4.16 1.61
CA PHE A 75 14.55 4.75 2.34
C PHE A 75 13.95 3.77 3.36
N GLY A 76 13.76 2.52 2.98
CA GLY A 76 13.26 1.48 3.88
C GLY A 76 14.17 1.24 5.08
N MET A 77 15.47 1.08 4.87
CA MET A 77 16.45 0.85 5.94
C MET A 77 16.50 2.00 6.96
N HIS A 78 16.42 3.23 6.50
CA HIS A 78 16.46 4.41 7.36
C HIS A 78 15.10 4.83 7.90
N ARG A 79 14.03 4.15 7.53
CA ARG A 79 12.64 4.53 7.86
C ARG A 79 12.29 5.96 7.46
N TRP A 80 12.85 6.43 6.35
CA TRP A 80 12.52 7.75 5.84
C TRP A 80 11.18 7.73 5.11
N ALA A 81 10.46 8.85 5.17
CA ALA A 81 9.30 9.09 4.32
C ALA A 81 9.78 9.47 2.91
N MET A 82 9.19 8.85 1.89
CA MET A 82 9.46 9.19 0.48
C MET A 82 8.34 10.09 -0.01
N PRO A 83 8.62 11.33 -0.44
CA PRO A 83 7.59 12.24 -0.91
C PRO A 83 6.73 11.63 -2.01
N VAL A 84 5.42 11.84 -1.90
CA VAL A 84 4.43 11.44 -2.91
C VAL A 84 3.77 12.67 -3.53
N GLU A 85 3.24 12.51 -4.74
CA GLU A 85 2.44 13.53 -5.37
C GLU A 85 1.15 13.75 -4.57
N ASP A 86 0.65 14.98 -4.57
CA ASP A 86 -0.64 15.30 -3.97
C ASP A 86 -1.74 14.51 -4.67
N THR A 87 -2.57 13.82 -3.89
CA THR A 87 -3.71 13.06 -4.42
C THR A 87 -4.88 13.94 -4.83
N GLY A 88 -4.93 15.18 -4.35
CA GLY A 88 -6.06 16.10 -4.56
C GLY A 88 -7.36 15.66 -3.86
N LEU A 89 -7.30 14.64 -2.98
CA LEU A 89 -8.47 14.11 -2.29
C LEU A 89 -8.63 14.75 -0.91
N ASP A 90 -9.86 15.12 -0.56
CA ASP A 90 -10.24 15.42 0.82
C ASP A 90 -10.62 14.10 1.52
N LEU A 91 -9.70 13.60 2.36
CA LEU A 91 -9.87 12.32 3.04
C LEU A 91 -11.02 12.32 4.05
N ARG A 92 -11.42 13.49 4.54
CA ARG A 92 -12.51 13.65 5.53
C ARG A 92 -13.88 13.30 4.96
N GLN A 93 -14.04 13.31 3.65
CA GLN A 93 -15.31 12.94 3.00
C GLN A 93 -15.53 11.42 2.92
N PHE A 94 -14.52 10.62 3.22
CA PHE A 94 -14.64 9.16 3.25
C PHE A 94 -14.92 8.68 4.68
N ASP A 95 -15.85 7.74 4.81
CA ASP A 95 -16.17 7.12 6.08
C ASP A 95 -15.15 6.04 6.45
N HIS A 96 -14.62 5.34 5.41
CA HIS A 96 -13.65 4.27 5.58
C HIS A 96 -12.56 4.33 4.51
N VAL A 97 -11.30 4.16 4.92
CA VAL A 97 -10.13 4.16 4.04
C VAL A 97 -9.32 2.88 4.22
N THR A 98 -9.16 2.12 3.15
CA THR A 98 -8.28 0.95 3.12
C THR A 98 -6.91 1.36 2.56
N LEU A 99 -5.84 1.10 3.31
CA LEU A 99 -4.47 1.41 2.90
C LEU A 99 -3.73 0.13 2.50
N CYS A 100 -3.32 0.05 1.24
CA CYS A 100 -2.60 -1.08 0.68
C CYS A 100 -1.13 -0.73 0.48
N SER A 101 -0.25 -1.37 1.24
CA SER A 101 1.19 -1.09 1.21
C SER A 101 2.03 -2.32 0.95
N PRO A 102 3.05 -2.24 0.08
CA PRO A 102 4.11 -3.24 0.08
C PRO A 102 4.99 -3.06 1.31
N ILE A 103 5.68 -4.13 1.70
CA ILE A 103 6.69 -4.11 2.75
C ILE A 103 8.08 -3.94 2.11
N TRP A 104 8.82 -2.94 2.58
CA TRP A 104 10.19 -2.66 2.17
C TRP A 104 11.16 -2.83 3.34
N VAL A 105 12.14 -3.72 3.18
CA VAL A 105 13.17 -3.97 4.22
C VAL A 105 12.52 -4.20 5.58
N PHE A 106 11.54 -5.10 5.62
CA PHE A 106 10.78 -5.49 6.84
C PHE A 106 9.95 -4.36 7.49
N GLN A 107 9.75 -3.25 6.79
CA GLN A 107 9.09 -2.04 7.29
C GLN A 107 7.95 -1.61 6.36
N LEU A 108 7.14 -0.67 6.84
CA LEU A 108 6.20 0.07 6.01
C LEU A 108 6.93 0.72 4.83
N SER A 109 6.35 0.66 3.63
CA SER A 109 6.94 1.32 2.47
C SER A 109 7.04 2.84 2.66
N ALA A 110 8.13 3.42 2.20
CA ALA A 110 8.42 4.83 2.39
C ALA A 110 7.37 5.80 1.76
N PRO A 111 6.80 5.51 0.58
CA PRO A 111 5.70 6.34 0.05
C PRO A 111 4.43 6.27 0.90
N MET A 112 4.07 5.08 1.43
CA MET A 112 2.91 4.96 2.31
C MET A 112 3.16 5.67 3.64
N ARG A 113 4.38 5.65 4.17
CA ARG A 113 4.75 6.41 5.36
C ARG A 113 4.51 7.91 5.16
N SER A 114 4.97 8.46 4.04
CA SER A 114 4.74 9.86 3.69
C SER A 114 3.24 10.21 3.60
N PHE A 115 2.46 9.34 2.96
CA PHE A 115 1.02 9.52 2.88
C PHE A 115 0.37 9.52 4.27
N CYS A 116 0.69 8.56 5.13
CA CYS A 116 0.15 8.47 6.49
C CYS A 116 0.51 9.70 7.33
N GLU A 117 1.73 10.22 7.22
CA GLU A 117 2.14 11.46 7.89
C GLU A 117 1.27 12.64 7.46
N SER A 118 1.01 12.80 6.17
CA SER A 118 0.18 13.88 5.64
C SER A 118 -1.32 13.70 5.92
N ALA A 119 -1.78 12.46 6.06
CA ALA A 119 -3.18 12.11 6.31
C ALA A 119 -3.57 12.11 7.79
N ARG A 120 -2.63 12.39 8.70
CA ARG A 120 -2.85 12.38 10.15
C ARG A 120 -4.08 13.18 10.54
N GLY A 121 -4.98 12.57 11.30
CA GLY A 121 -6.20 13.21 11.80
C GLY A 121 -7.28 13.46 10.73
N GLN A 122 -7.10 12.98 9.50
CA GLN A 122 -8.06 13.17 8.42
C GLN A 122 -8.86 11.89 8.10
N ILE A 123 -8.41 10.73 8.57
CA ILE A 123 -9.05 9.43 8.36
C ILE A 123 -9.79 9.05 9.64
N ARG A 124 -11.09 8.74 9.50
CA ARG A 124 -11.95 8.35 10.63
C ARG A 124 -11.78 6.90 11.01
N GLU A 125 -11.79 6.04 10.01
CA GLU A 125 -11.70 4.60 10.16
C GLU A 125 -10.83 4.03 9.04
N ALA A 126 -9.91 3.14 9.40
CA ALA A 126 -9.00 2.52 8.44
C ALA A 126 -8.88 1.02 8.66
N ASP A 127 -8.52 0.32 7.58
CA ASP A 127 -7.97 -1.02 7.61
C ASP A 127 -6.78 -1.12 6.66
N TYR A 128 -5.93 -2.12 6.86
CA TYR A 128 -4.66 -2.22 6.16
C TYR A 128 -4.51 -3.53 5.41
N LEU A 129 -4.00 -3.45 4.18
CA LEU A 129 -3.59 -4.60 3.39
C LEU A 129 -2.08 -4.52 3.16
N LEU A 130 -1.32 -5.41 3.79
CA LEU A 130 0.13 -5.46 3.73
C LEU A 130 0.58 -6.57 2.78
N VAL A 131 1.24 -6.23 1.69
CA VAL A 131 1.69 -7.17 0.67
C VAL A 131 3.20 -7.35 0.76
N HIS A 132 3.64 -8.59 0.91
CA HIS A 132 5.05 -8.91 1.15
C HIS A 132 5.46 -10.25 0.54
N HIS A 133 6.76 -10.51 0.54
CA HIS A 133 7.34 -11.72 -0.05
C HIS A 133 7.60 -12.84 0.97
N GLN A 134 7.82 -12.50 2.24
CA GLN A 134 8.10 -13.45 3.31
C GLN A 134 6.80 -14.06 3.88
N LYS A 135 6.88 -15.20 4.56
CA LYS A 135 5.70 -15.91 5.07
C LYS A 135 5.18 -15.42 6.43
N PHE A 136 5.94 -14.59 7.15
CA PHE A 136 5.50 -14.08 8.45
C PHE A 136 4.76 -12.75 8.31
N PRO A 137 3.84 -12.41 9.23
CA PRO A 137 3.07 -11.18 9.17
C PRO A 137 3.91 -9.96 9.57
N TYR A 138 3.49 -8.79 9.08
CA TYR A 138 4.17 -7.52 9.31
C TYR A 138 3.31 -6.56 10.15
N TRP A 139 2.89 -6.99 11.33
CA TRP A 139 2.07 -6.17 12.23
C TRP A 139 2.75 -4.88 12.67
N ASN A 140 4.08 -4.85 12.71
CA ASN A 140 4.87 -3.65 12.94
C ASN A 140 4.56 -2.52 11.93
N ALA A 141 4.29 -2.85 10.68
CA ALA A 141 3.91 -1.86 9.68
C ALA A 141 2.48 -1.32 9.91
N ALA A 142 1.55 -2.19 10.33
CA ALA A 142 0.20 -1.78 10.72
C ALA A 142 0.23 -0.87 11.95
N ASP A 143 1.02 -1.22 12.97
CA ASP A 143 1.19 -0.40 14.18
C ASP A 143 1.81 0.97 13.86
N GLU A 144 2.76 1.01 12.91
CA GLU A 144 3.33 2.27 12.44
C GLU A 144 2.28 3.15 11.74
N MET A 145 1.42 2.56 10.90
CA MET A 145 0.33 3.30 10.25
C MET A 145 -0.66 3.86 11.28
N ASP A 146 -1.08 3.06 12.26
CA ASP A 146 -1.95 3.53 13.35
C ASP A 146 -1.34 4.72 14.08
N ARG A 147 -0.06 4.64 14.43
CA ARG A 147 0.67 5.73 15.10
C ARG A 147 0.77 6.99 14.24
N LEU A 148 1.06 6.85 12.95
CA LEU A 148 1.18 7.98 12.03
C LEU A 148 -0.16 8.67 11.79
N LEU A 149 -1.23 7.90 11.67
CA LEU A 149 -2.59 8.38 11.41
C LEU A 149 -3.32 8.87 12.65
N ASP A 150 -2.78 8.61 13.84
CA ASP A 150 -3.43 8.87 15.12
C ASP A 150 -4.72 8.05 15.30
N LEU A 151 -4.64 6.78 14.91
CA LEU A 151 -5.70 5.79 15.08
C LEU A 151 -5.34 4.78 16.18
N ALA A 152 -6.36 4.11 16.70
CA ALA A 152 -6.20 2.97 17.60
C ALA A 152 -5.85 1.71 16.78
N HIS A 153 -5.97 0.55 17.38
CA HIS A 153 -5.68 -0.74 16.75
C HIS A 153 -6.61 -1.04 15.56
N SER A 154 -6.15 -0.72 14.35
CA SER A 154 -6.93 -0.93 13.12
C SER A 154 -6.82 -2.37 12.63
N PRO A 155 -7.89 -2.93 12.03
CA PRO A 155 -7.83 -4.23 11.38
C PRO A 155 -6.76 -4.26 10.28
N ALA A 156 -6.08 -5.38 10.15
CA ALA A 156 -5.05 -5.53 9.13
C ALA A 156 -4.99 -6.95 8.57
N VAL A 157 -4.64 -7.04 7.30
CA VAL A 157 -4.39 -8.30 6.59
C VAL A 157 -2.97 -8.29 6.07
N SER A 158 -2.23 -9.34 6.37
CA SER A 158 -0.87 -9.56 5.90
C SER A 158 -0.87 -10.66 4.85
N LEU A 159 -0.53 -10.31 3.60
CA LEU A 159 -0.60 -11.15 2.43
C LEU A 159 0.79 -11.48 1.89
N CYS A 160 1.18 -12.74 1.95
CA CYS A 160 2.38 -13.21 1.27
C CYS A 160 2.06 -13.43 -0.21
N CYS A 161 2.70 -12.65 -1.08
CA CYS A 161 2.56 -12.73 -2.52
C CYS A 161 3.92 -12.93 -3.19
N ARG A 162 4.05 -14.00 -3.98
CA ARG A 162 5.26 -14.27 -4.79
C ARG A 162 4.85 -14.49 -6.23
N GLU A 163 5.47 -13.74 -7.14
CA GLU A 163 5.22 -13.85 -8.58
C GLU A 163 3.73 -13.85 -8.95
N GLY A 164 2.95 -13.02 -8.24
CA GLY A 164 1.51 -12.91 -8.45
C GLY A 164 0.66 -14.02 -7.81
N ARG A 165 1.25 -14.94 -7.06
CA ARG A 165 0.52 -16.01 -6.33
C ARG A 165 0.42 -15.67 -4.85
N TYR A 166 -0.78 -15.78 -4.29
CA TYR A 166 -1.00 -15.68 -2.85
C TYR A 166 -0.61 -17.00 -2.19
N LEU A 167 0.32 -16.93 -1.23
CA LEU A 167 0.83 -18.10 -0.51
C LEU A 167 0.27 -18.22 0.90
N SER A 168 -0.01 -17.10 1.54
CA SER A 168 -0.62 -17.06 2.87
C SER A 168 -1.35 -15.73 3.09
N ARG A 169 -2.37 -15.79 3.91
CA ARG A 169 -3.15 -14.64 4.40
C ARG A 169 -3.28 -14.77 5.91
N GLN A 170 -2.91 -13.73 6.62
CA GLN A 170 -3.07 -13.65 8.07
C GLN A 170 -3.84 -12.37 8.41
N GLU A 171 -4.72 -12.43 9.39
CA GLU A 171 -5.61 -11.34 9.75
C GLU A 171 -5.38 -10.94 11.21
N ARG A 172 -5.48 -9.64 11.45
CA ARG A 172 -5.51 -9.01 12.76
C ARG A 172 -6.80 -8.22 12.87
N ALA A 173 -7.62 -8.54 13.86
CA ALA A 173 -8.84 -7.80 14.16
C ALA A 173 -8.54 -6.49 14.88
#